data_af953ac816f69e63fc4379e4b27aa17f
#
_entry.id   af953ac816f69e63fc4379e4b27aa17f
#
_cell.length_a   1.000
_cell.length_b   1.000
_cell.length_c   1.000
_cell.angle_alpha   90.00
_cell.angle_beta   90.00
_cell.angle_gamma   90.00
#
_symmetry.space_group_name_H-M   'P 1'
#
loop_
_entity.id
_entity.type
_entity.pdbx_description
1 polymer ?
#
loop_
_entity_poly.entity_id
_entity_poly.type
_entity_poly.pdbx_seq_one_letter_code
_entity_poly.pdbx_strand_id
1 'polypeptide(L)'
;MTRISPARRRLYEMCATAIVAKRANLEGAAGVGFDIDLPVFSVGKVGQIAEIHPQTLRQYDRQGLVVPGRTEGGSRRYCLRDVDRLVQAQHLSQDEGINLNGVMRILELEEENRQLRHEVQELTGVT
;
A
#
# COMPACT_ATOMS: atom_id res chain seq x y z
N MET A 1 -18.39 0.99 10.04
CA MET A 1 -17.43 0.28 9.19
C MET A 1 -18.15 -0.77 8.36
N THR A 2 -17.93 -0.77 7.06
CA THR A 2 -18.60 -1.71 6.17
C THR A 2 -18.01 -3.10 6.33
N ARG A 3 -18.87 -4.07 6.60
CA ARG A 3 -18.44 -5.46 6.64
C ARG A 3 -18.31 -6.01 5.22
N ILE A 4 -17.24 -6.71 4.99
CA ILE A 4 -16.94 -7.33 3.71
C ILE A 4 -17.17 -8.85 3.86
N SER A 5 -17.78 -9.48 2.85
CA SER A 5 -18.01 -10.92 2.87
C SER A 5 -16.69 -11.68 2.84
N PRO A 6 -16.65 -12.94 3.35
CA PRO A 6 -15.43 -13.76 3.26
C PRO A 6 -14.94 -13.95 1.83
N ALA A 7 -15.84 -14.12 0.87
CA ALA A 7 -15.47 -14.28 -0.53
C ALA A 7 -14.80 -13.02 -1.09
N ARG A 8 -15.37 -11.85 -0.76
CA ARG A 8 -14.82 -10.58 -1.21
C ARG A 8 -13.48 -10.28 -0.54
N ARG A 9 -13.35 -10.60 0.75
CA ARG A 9 -12.09 -10.49 1.48
C ARG A 9 -10.99 -11.31 0.80
N ARG A 10 -11.31 -12.53 0.39
CA ARG A 10 -10.37 -13.39 -0.31
C ARG A 10 -9.90 -12.78 -1.62
N LEU A 11 -10.79 -12.12 -2.36
CA LEU A 11 -10.42 -11.41 -3.58
C LEU A 11 -9.42 -10.28 -3.30
N TYR A 12 -9.64 -9.52 -2.23
CA TYR A 12 -8.69 -8.48 -1.81
C TYR A 12 -7.35 -9.08 -1.42
N GLU A 13 -7.33 -10.21 -0.71
CA GLU A 13 -6.09 -10.89 -0.35
C GLU A 13 -5.34 -11.39 -1.59
N MET A 14 -6.05 -11.94 -2.56
CA MET A 14 -5.46 -12.36 -3.83
C MET A 14 -4.89 -11.17 -4.60
N CYS A 15 -5.59 -10.05 -4.62
CA CYS A 15 -5.12 -8.82 -5.25
C CYS A 15 -3.85 -8.31 -4.57
N ALA A 16 -3.84 -8.29 -3.23
CA ALA A 16 -2.67 -7.87 -2.47
C ALA A 16 -1.46 -8.76 -2.76
N THR A 17 -1.67 -10.07 -2.82
CA THR A 17 -0.61 -11.03 -3.16
C THR A 17 -0.06 -10.76 -4.56
N ALA A 18 -0.91 -10.46 -5.51
CA ALA A 18 -0.49 -10.12 -6.88
C ALA A 18 0.31 -8.83 -6.92
N ILE A 19 -0.07 -7.83 -6.12
CA ILE A 19 0.67 -6.57 -6.01
C ILE A 19 2.07 -6.83 -5.44
N VAL A 20 2.17 -7.62 -4.39
CA VAL A 20 3.46 -7.99 -3.78
C VAL A 20 4.35 -8.71 -4.80
N ALA A 21 3.77 -9.59 -5.61
CA ALA A 21 4.48 -10.34 -6.63
C ALA A 21 4.74 -9.54 -7.92
N LYS A 22 4.34 -8.27 -7.95
CA LYS A 22 4.47 -7.37 -9.11
C LYS A 22 3.72 -7.85 -10.34
N ARG A 23 2.64 -8.61 -10.15
CA ARG A 23 1.74 -9.06 -11.22
C ARG A 23 0.52 -8.17 -11.36
N ALA A 24 0.31 -7.25 -10.44
CA ALA A 24 -0.77 -6.28 -10.44
C ALA A 24 -0.26 -4.96 -9.87
N ASN A 25 -0.97 -3.88 -10.16
CA ASN A 25 -0.69 -2.56 -9.58
C ASN A 25 -1.99 -1.92 -9.10
N LEU A 26 -1.88 -0.81 -8.37
CA LEU A 26 -3.04 -0.12 -7.82
C LEU A 26 -4.00 0.39 -8.88
N GLU A 27 -3.48 0.93 -9.99
CA GLU A 27 -4.33 1.44 -11.07
C GLU A 27 -5.17 0.33 -11.69
N GLY A 28 -4.55 -0.83 -11.95
CA GLY A 28 -5.25 -1.98 -12.47
C GLY A 28 -6.31 -2.50 -11.51
N ALA A 29 -5.97 -2.56 -10.21
CA ALA A 29 -6.91 -2.99 -9.17
C ALA A 29 -8.12 -2.06 -9.11
N ALA A 30 -7.89 -0.75 -9.08
CA ALA A 30 -8.97 0.23 -9.09
C ALA A 30 -9.79 0.13 -10.37
N GLY A 31 -9.15 -0.09 -11.50
CA GLY A 31 -9.80 -0.20 -12.81
C GLY A 31 -10.78 -1.36 -12.92
N VAL A 32 -10.53 -2.46 -12.21
CA VAL A 32 -11.44 -3.62 -12.20
C VAL A 32 -12.40 -3.62 -11.01
N GLY A 33 -12.45 -2.53 -10.25
CA GLY A 33 -13.48 -2.33 -9.24
C GLY A 33 -13.04 -2.56 -7.79
N PHE A 34 -11.76 -2.79 -7.50
CA PHE A 34 -11.29 -2.83 -6.12
C PHE A 34 -11.25 -1.43 -5.53
N ASP A 35 -11.73 -1.30 -4.30
CA ASP A 35 -11.54 -0.07 -3.52
C ASP A 35 -10.16 -0.17 -2.87
N ILE A 36 -9.18 0.52 -3.44
CA ILE A 36 -7.79 0.45 -2.98
C ILE A 36 -7.55 1.11 -1.63
N ASP A 37 -8.53 1.87 -1.14
CA ASP A 37 -8.46 2.52 0.16
C ASP A 37 -9.30 1.83 1.24
N LEU A 38 -9.94 0.71 0.90
CA LEU A 38 -10.76 -0.04 1.84
C LEU A 38 -9.86 -0.78 2.86
N PRO A 39 -9.99 -0.51 4.18
CA PRO A 39 -9.13 -1.10 5.20
C PRO A 39 -9.58 -2.51 5.57
N VAL A 40 -9.12 -3.51 4.84
CA VAL A 40 -9.56 -4.90 4.97
C VAL A 40 -8.53 -5.85 5.60
N PHE A 41 -7.25 -5.46 5.67
CA PHE A 41 -6.19 -6.37 6.09
C PHE A 41 -5.76 -6.11 7.53
N SER A 42 -5.71 -7.18 8.34
CA SER A 42 -5.13 -7.12 9.68
C SER A 42 -3.61 -7.02 9.63
N VAL A 43 -3.00 -6.63 10.75
CA VAL A 43 -1.53 -6.61 10.89
C VAL A 43 -0.92 -7.96 10.53
N GLY A 44 -1.49 -9.04 11.06
CA GLY A 44 -0.99 -10.38 10.79
C GLY A 44 -1.08 -10.76 9.32
N LYS A 45 -2.19 -10.40 8.67
CA LYS A 45 -2.39 -10.70 7.25
C LYS A 45 -1.40 -9.92 6.38
N VAL A 46 -1.20 -8.64 6.65
CA VAL A 46 -0.24 -7.81 5.92
C VAL A 46 1.18 -8.36 6.11
N GLY A 47 1.55 -8.68 7.34
CA GLY A 47 2.87 -9.26 7.61
C GLY A 47 3.09 -10.56 6.84
N GLN A 48 2.06 -11.39 6.74
CA GLN A 48 2.11 -12.64 6.00
C GLN A 48 2.23 -12.41 4.49
N ILE A 49 1.38 -11.56 3.92
CA ILE A 49 1.34 -11.31 2.47
C ILE A 49 2.60 -10.59 2.00
N ALA A 50 3.01 -9.54 2.70
CA ALA A 50 4.16 -8.70 2.31
C ALA A 50 5.48 -9.20 2.88
N GLU A 51 5.46 -10.27 3.68
CA GLU A 51 6.65 -10.84 4.33
C GLU A 51 7.40 -9.80 5.17
N ILE A 52 6.65 -9.03 5.96
CA ILE A 52 7.19 -8.01 6.86
C ILE A 52 7.03 -8.45 8.30
N HIS A 53 8.12 -8.40 9.06
CA HIS A 53 8.08 -8.71 10.48
C HIS A 53 7.19 -7.69 11.22
N PRO A 54 6.38 -8.13 12.21
CA PRO A 54 5.51 -7.21 12.95
C PRO A 54 6.22 -6.00 13.56
N GLN A 55 7.45 -6.18 14.04
CA GLN A 55 8.25 -5.07 14.58
C GLN A 55 8.56 -4.02 13.53
N THR A 56 8.91 -4.46 12.32
CA THR A 56 9.18 -3.56 11.18
C THR A 56 7.91 -2.81 10.81
N LEU A 57 6.77 -3.49 10.78
CA LEU A 57 5.50 -2.88 10.46
C LEU A 57 5.11 -1.81 11.49
N ARG A 58 5.34 -2.09 12.79
CA ARG A 58 5.12 -1.10 13.85
C ARG A 58 6.02 0.12 13.69
N GLN A 59 7.27 -0.09 13.29
CA GLN A 59 8.22 0.99 13.05
C GLN A 59 7.73 1.88 11.91
N TYR A 60 7.26 1.28 10.82
CA TYR A 60 6.72 2.02 9.69
C TYR A 60 5.49 2.84 10.10
N ASP A 61 4.61 2.26 10.91
CA ASP A 61 3.44 2.98 11.45
C ASP A 61 3.87 4.19 12.28
N ARG A 62 4.81 3.98 13.19
CA ARG A 62 5.28 5.07 14.06
C ARG A 62 5.94 6.20 13.29
N GLN A 63 6.62 5.87 12.19
CA GLN A 63 7.30 6.86 11.36
C GLN A 63 6.36 7.52 10.35
N GLY A 64 5.12 7.06 10.26
CA GLY A 64 4.15 7.65 9.35
C GLY A 64 4.26 7.19 7.90
N LEU A 65 4.98 6.09 7.64
CA LEU A 65 5.07 5.53 6.29
C LEU A 65 3.70 5.12 5.79
N VAL A 66 2.91 4.50 6.66
CA VAL A 66 1.51 4.15 6.42
C VAL A 66 0.68 4.64 7.60
N VAL A 67 -0.59 4.95 7.33
CA VAL A 67 -1.54 5.39 8.37
C VAL A 67 -2.73 4.44 8.31
N PRO A 68 -2.67 3.32 9.05
CA PRO A 68 -3.75 2.33 8.98
C PRO A 68 -5.04 2.85 9.60
N GLY A 69 -6.16 2.35 9.09
CA GLY A 69 -7.45 2.54 9.74
C GLY A 69 -7.51 1.73 11.03
N ARG A 70 -8.55 1.97 11.83
CA ARG A 70 -8.75 1.26 13.08
C ARG A 70 -10.16 0.67 13.14
N THR A 71 -10.28 -0.53 13.70
CA THR A 71 -11.59 -1.10 14.04
C THR A 71 -12.12 -0.41 15.30
N GLU A 72 -13.36 -0.68 15.68
CA GLU A 72 -13.95 -0.18 16.92
C GLU A 72 -13.14 -0.60 18.14
N GLY A 73 -12.55 -1.80 18.10
CA GLY A 73 -11.68 -2.29 19.18
C GLY A 73 -10.26 -1.75 19.14
N GLY A 74 -9.95 -0.83 18.23
CA GLY A 74 -8.63 -0.21 18.13
C GLY A 74 -7.59 -0.99 17.33
N SER A 75 -7.97 -2.11 16.71
CA SER A 75 -7.07 -2.90 15.89
C SER A 75 -6.78 -2.20 14.56
N ARG A 76 -5.52 -2.28 14.12
CA ARG A 76 -5.09 -1.69 12.86
C ARG A 76 -5.67 -2.45 11.67
N ARG A 77 -6.04 -1.70 10.61
CA ARG A 77 -6.50 -2.27 9.34
C ARG A 77 -5.84 -1.53 8.20
N TYR A 78 -5.34 -2.27 7.25
CA TYR A 78 -4.59 -1.76 6.09
C TYR A 78 -5.38 -1.97 4.81
N CYS A 79 -5.12 -1.12 3.82
CA CYS A 79 -5.76 -1.20 2.51
C CYS A 79 -4.74 -1.64 1.44
N LEU A 80 -5.20 -1.84 0.21
CA LEU A 80 -4.31 -2.21 -0.91
C LEU A 80 -3.23 -1.15 -1.15
N ARG A 81 -3.57 0.13 -1.03
CA ARG A 81 -2.61 1.23 -1.17
C ARG A 81 -1.48 1.10 -0.14
N ASP A 82 -1.83 0.75 1.11
CA ASP A 82 -0.84 0.53 2.15
C ASP A 82 0.09 -0.64 1.82
N VAL A 83 -0.47 -1.75 1.32
CA VAL A 83 0.32 -2.92 0.93
C VAL A 83 1.32 -2.55 -0.15
N ASP A 84 0.89 -1.81 -1.17
CA ASP A 84 1.76 -1.35 -2.25
C ASP A 84 2.91 -0.48 -1.70
N ARG A 85 2.58 0.46 -0.82
CA ARG A 85 3.57 1.35 -0.21
C ARG A 85 4.58 0.59 0.64
N LEU A 86 4.11 -0.39 1.40
CA LEU A 86 4.97 -1.24 2.24
C LEU A 86 5.94 -2.07 1.39
N VAL A 87 5.47 -2.62 0.28
CA VAL A 87 6.31 -3.39 -0.64
C VAL A 87 7.40 -2.50 -1.25
N GLN A 88 7.05 -1.30 -1.68
CA GLN A 88 8.02 -0.35 -2.21
C GLN A 88 9.06 0.03 -1.15
N ALA A 89 8.62 0.26 0.09
CA ALA A 89 9.52 0.57 1.20
C ALA A 89 10.51 -0.57 1.47
N GLN A 90 10.03 -1.81 1.48
CA GLN A 90 10.87 -2.99 1.67
C GLN A 90 11.91 -3.11 0.56
N HIS A 91 11.51 -2.90 -0.69
CA HIS A 91 12.43 -2.94 -1.81
C HIS A 91 13.55 -1.90 -1.65
N LEU A 92 13.19 -0.65 -1.35
CA LEU A 92 14.17 0.42 -1.18
C LEU A 92 15.09 0.15 0.02
N SER A 93 14.54 -0.36 1.10
CA SER A 93 15.30 -0.62 2.32
C SER A 93 16.23 -1.84 2.18
N GLN A 94 15.70 -2.96 1.71
CA GLN A 94 16.43 -4.24 1.69
C GLN A 94 17.29 -4.41 0.45
N ASP A 95 16.74 -4.10 -0.72
CA ASP A 95 17.47 -4.34 -1.98
C ASP A 95 18.43 -3.20 -2.31
N GLU A 96 18.09 -1.97 -1.96
CA GLU A 96 18.92 -0.81 -2.25
C GLU A 96 19.61 -0.20 -1.04
N GLY A 97 19.38 -0.74 0.15
CA GLY A 97 20.06 -0.33 1.38
C GLY A 97 19.73 1.08 1.87
N ILE A 98 18.59 1.62 1.48
CA ILE A 98 18.21 2.99 1.84
C ILE A 98 17.58 2.99 3.24
N ASN A 99 18.00 3.91 4.12
CA ASN A 99 17.42 4.03 5.45
C ASN A 99 15.98 4.57 5.38
N LEU A 100 15.23 4.43 6.49
CA LEU A 100 13.81 4.76 6.51
C LEU A 100 13.53 6.22 6.14
N ASN A 101 14.34 7.16 6.59
CA ASN A 101 14.15 8.58 6.24
C ASN A 101 14.28 8.78 4.72
N GLY A 102 15.27 8.15 4.11
CA GLY A 102 15.44 8.15 2.66
C GLY A 102 14.30 7.49 1.93
N VAL A 103 13.83 6.34 2.44
CA VAL A 103 12.68 5.63 1.88
C VAL A 103 11.45 6.54 1.86
N MET A 104 11.13 7.18 2.98
CA MET A 104 9.98 8.07 3.08
C MET A 104 10.10 9.24 2.11
N ARG A 105 11.29 9.82 2.00
CA ARG A 105 11.52 10.93 1.08
C ARG A 105 11.37 10.53 -0.38
N ILE A 106 11.87 9.35 -0.74
CA ILE A 106 11.75 8.82 -2.10
C ILE A 106 10.28 8.60 -2.46
N LEU A 107 9.51 7.96 -1.58
CA LEU A 107 8.10 7.67 -1.83
C LEU A 107 7.29 8.97 -1.97
N GLU A 108 7.60 9.96 -1.14
CA GLU A 108 6.98 11.29 -1.22
C GLU A 108 7.26 11.96 -2.56
N LEU A 109 8.53 11.96 -2.99
CA LEU A 109 8.95 12.54 -4.27
C LEU A 109 8.35 11.80 -5.47
N GLU A 110 8.25 10.48 -5.39
CA GLU A 110 7.62 9.69 -6.44
C GLU A 110 6.13 10.03 -6.58
N GLU A 111 5.44 10.25 -5.45
CA GLU A 111 4.04 10.67 -5.47
C GLU A 111 3.89 12.06 -6.09
N GLU A 112 4.71 13.02 -5.66
CA GLU A 112 4.72 14.36 -6.24
C GLU A 112 5.00 14.30 -7.74
N ASN A 113 5.92 13.44 -8.15
CA ASN A 113 6.28 13.26 -9.55
C ASN A 113 5.09 12.74 -10.37
N ARG A 114 4.35 11.75 -9.84
CA ARG A 114 3.16 11.23 -10.50
C ARG A 114 2.09 12.30 -10.68
N GLN A 115 1.87 13.10 -9.63
CA GLN A 115 0.90 14.19 -9.67
C GLN A 115 1.27 15.25 -10.72
N LEU A 116 2.53 15.65 -10.74
CA LEU A 116 3.01 16.64 -11.70
C LEU A 116 2.90 16.13 -13.13
N ARG A 117 3.25 14.87 -13.37
CA ARG A 117 3.10 14.26 -14.69
C ARG A 117 1.64 14.23 -15.14
N HIS A 118 0.73 13.93 -14.22
CA HIS A 118 -0.69 13.92 -14.49
C HIS A 118 -1.19 15.31 -14.85
N GLU A 119 -0.79 16.34 -14.10
CA GLU A 119 -1.13 17.74 -14.38
C GLU A 119 -0.62 18.18 -15.75
N VAL A 120 0.62 17.82 -16.10
CA VAL A 120 1.18 18.13 -17.42
C VAL A 120 0.36 17.49 -18.52
N GLN A 121 -0.02 16.23 -18.35
CA GLN A 121 -0.86 15.51 -19.33
C GLN A 121 -2.20 16.20 -19.52
N GLU A 122 -2.83 16.64 -18.43
CA GLU A 122 -4.11 17.36 -18.50
C GLU A 122 -4.00 18.70 -19.19
N LEU A 123 -2.91 19.44 -18.93
CA LEU A 123 -2.70 20.75 -19.52
C LEU A 123 -2.33 20.70 -20.99
N THR A 124 -1.56 19.69 -21.40
CA THR A 124 -1.03 19.60 -22.76
C THR A 124 -1.82 18.65 -23.67
N GLY A 125 -2.66 17.80 -23.09
CA GLY A 125 -3.35 16.76 -23.84
C GLY A 125 -2.41 15.64 -24.33
N VAL A 126 -1.18 15.59 -23.84
CA VAL A 126 -0.20 14.56 -24.20
C VAL A 126 -0.33 13.39 -23.21
N THR A 127 -0.46 12.18 -23.74
CA THR A 127 -0.56 10.97 -22.94
C THR A 127 0.76 10.21 -22.90
#